data_5f8bc010f2cde65998bc77e175a247f5
#
_entry.id   5f8bc010f2cde65998bc77e175a247f5
#
_cell.length_a   1.000
_cell.length_b   1.000
_cell.length_c   1.000
_cell.angle_alpha   90.00
_cell.angle_beta   90.00
_cell.angle_gamma   90.00
#
_symmetry.space_group_name_H-M   'P 1'
#
loop_
_entity.id
_entity.type
_entity.pdbx_description
1 polymer ?
#
loop_
_entity_poly.entity_id
_entity_poly.type
_entity_poly.pdbx_seq_one_letter_code
_entity_poly.pdbx_strand_id
1 'polypeptide(L)'
;MRTIDTPATVTAEEAKDHLTRIVAGVHDMIAGFRCAGTGRLVKAGVSMTHMHVMWLLQHHGDLPMSRMADLLDVSFSNATGIVDRMEERGLVERVRVPDDRRVVLVRIAPRGLEALEETEAIKQDRLQAILAHLDGPQLDRLALALDDIRGAVIAEYGPDFVAGHDHHHVDRTEGRDDN
;
A
#
# COMPACT_ATOMS: atom_id res chain seq x y z
N MET A 1 30.27 -23.19 -36.89
CA MET A 1 30.63 -23.51 -35.50
C MET A 1 30.43 -22.21 -34.73
N ARG A 2 29.22 -22.01 -34.12
CA ARG A 2 28.91 -20.80 -33.34
C ARG A 2 29.41 -21.03 -31.93
N THR A 3 30.37 -20.22 -31.54
CA THR A 3 30.85 -20.15 -30.16
C THR A 3 29.68 -19.67 -29.27
N ILE A 4 29.29 -20.51 -28.35
CA ILE A 4 28.30 -20.15 -27.30
C ILE A 4 29.06 -19.24 -26.32
N ASP A 5 28.77 -17.94 -26.34
CA ASP A 5 29.27 -17.01 -25.35
C ASP A 5 28.67 -17.41 -23.99
N THR A 6 29.54 -17.93 -23.13
CA THR A 6 29.17 -18.20 -21.73
C THR A 6 28.88 -16.89 -21.07
N PRO A 7 27.70 -16.69 -20.42
CA PRO A 7 27.42 -15.45 -19.72
C PRO A 7 28.51 -15.21 -18.66
N ALA A 8 29.12 -14.03 -18.70
CA ALA A 8 30.13 -13.61 -17.75
C ALA A 8 29.59 -13.76 -16.31
N THR A 9 30.26 -14.60 -15.54
CA THR A 9 29.91 -14.77 -14.10
C THR A 9 30.19 -13.46 -13.40
N VAL A 10 29.12 -12.76 -13.00
CA VAL A 10 29.21 -11.51 -12.23
C VAL A 10 29.98 -11.82 -10.94
N THR A 11 31.03 -11.07 -10.66
CA THR A 11 31.81 -11.22 -9.41
C THR A 11 30.96 -10.80 -8.21
N ALA A 12 31.28 -11.30 -7.02
CA ALA A 12 30.56 -10.94 -5.79
C ALA A 12 30.59 -9.42 -5.52
N GLU A 13 31.65 -8.73 -5.88
CA GLU A 13 31.81 -7.28 -5.75
C GLU A 13 30.89 -6.55 -6.72
N GLU A 14 30.84 -6.95 -8.00
CA GLU A 14 29.94 -6.38 -9.01
C GLU A 14 28.48 -6.60 -8.65
N ALA A 15 28.13 -7.78 -8.11
CA ALA A 15 26.78 -8.06 -7.63
C ALA A 15 26.37 -7.13 -6.49
N LYS A 16 27.27 -6.85 -5.55
CA LYS A 16 27.05 -5.95 -4.42
C LYS A 16 26.85 -4.50 -4.91
N ASP A 17 27.64 -4.04 -5.84
CA ASP A 17 27.51 -2.71 -6.45
C ASP A 17 26.18 -2.56 -7.20
N HIS A 18 25.74 -3.61 -7.92
CA HIS A 18 24.44 -3.64 -8.59
C HIS A 18 23.29 -3.54 -7.58
N LEU A 19 23.32 -4.34 -6.51
CA LEU A 19 22.32 -4.29 -5.44
C LEU A 19 22.24 -2.90 -4.81
N THR A 20 23.38 -2.30 -4.49
CA THR A 20 23.44 -0.97 -3.89
C THR A 20 22.79 0.09 -4.79
N ARG A 21 23.09 0.07 -6.11
CA ARG A 21 22.49 1.00 -7.07
C ARG A 21 20.99 0.79 -7.24
N ILE A 22 20.54 -0.47 -7.30
CA ILE A 22 19.12 -0.79 -7.42
C ILE A 22 18.36 -0.31 -6.18
N VAL A 23 18.86 -0.62 -4.97
CA VAL A 23 18.25 -0.18 -3.72
C VAL A 23 18.17 1.33 -3.63
N ALA A 24 19.23 2.06 -3.98
CA ALA A 24 19.24 3.52 -4.01
C ALA A 24 18.22 4.06 -5.01
N GLY A 25 18.19 3.54 -6.24
CA GLY A 25 17.24 3.97 -7.28
C GLY A 25 15.78 3.72 -6.91
N VAL A 26 15.46 2.57 -6.32
CA VAL A 26 14.13 2.25 -5.80
C VAL A 26 13.74 3.21 -4.66
N HIS A 27 14.68 3.49 -3.75
CA HIS A 27 14.45 4.40 -2.64
C HIS A 27 14.17 5.83 -3.11
N ASP A 28 14.95 6.35 -4.06
CA ASP A 28 14.76 7.68 -4.65
C ASP A 28 13.42 7.78 -5.40
N MET A 29 13.05 6.74 -6.13
CA MET A 29 11.76 6.66 -6.82
C MET A 29 10.60 6.69 -5.81
N ILE A 30 10.64 5.87 -4.76
CA ILE A 30 9.62 5.86 -3.70
C ILE A 30 9.52 7.22 -3.02
N ALA A 31 10.65 7.87 -2.70
CA ALA A 31 10.68 9.19 -2.09
C ALA A 31 10.02 10.24 -3.00
N GLY A 32 10.30 10.22 -4.31
CA GLY A 32 9.66 11.07 -5.30
C GLY A 32 8.14 10.87 -5.36
N PHE A 33 7.66 9.63 -5.34
CA PHE A 33 6.22 9.33 -5.31
C PHE A 33 5.54 9.81 -4.03
N ARG A 34 6.18 9.66 -2.87
CA ARG A 34 5.64 10.14 -1.58
C ARG A 34 5.42 11.64 -1.58
N CYS A 35 6.35 12.43 -2.11
CA CYS A 35 6.21 13.89 -2.19
C CYS A 35 5.14 14.35 -3.17
N ALA A 36 4.95 13.61 -4.25
CA ALA A 36 4.08 14.03 -5.35
C ALA A 36 2.56 13.87 -5.06
N GLY A 37 2.15 13.06 -4.05
CA GLY A 37 0.73 12.74 -3.72
C GLY A 37 0.09 13.56 -2.61
N THR A 38 0.89 14.13 -1.72
CA THR A 38 0.43 14.68 -0.45
C THR A 38 -0.35 16.00 -0.56
N GLY A 39 -0.18 16.78 -1.62
CA GLY A 39 -0.78 18.12 -1.72
C GLY A 39 -2.31 18.15 -1.78
N ARG A 40 -2.97 17.15 -2.39
CA ARG A 40 -4.45 17.05 -2.41
C ARG A 40 -5.00 16.52 -1.09
N LEU A 41 -4.35 15.51 -0.51
CA LEU A 41 -4.73 14.93 0.78
C LEU A 41 -4.63 15.97 1.90
N VAL A 42 -3.57 16.78 1.91
CA VAL A 42 -3.41 17.90 2.87
C VAL A 42 -4.52 18.92 2.70
N LYS A 43 -4.95 19.23 1.47
CA LYS A 43 -6.10 20.12 1.20
C LYS A 43 -7.42 19.52 1.69
N ALA A 44 -7.59 18.21 1.63
CA ALA A 44 -8.74 17.48 2.20
C ALA A 44 -8.62 17.29 3.72
N GLY A 45 -7.54 17.76 4.35
CA GLY A 45 -7.29 17.61 5.78
C GLY A 45 -6.91 16.19 6.22
N VAL A 46 -6.55 15.31 5.28
CA VAL A 46 -6.12 13.94 5.58
C VAL A 46 -4.60 13.92 5.69
N SER A 47 -4.08 13.63 6.88
CA SER A 47 -2.63 13.50 7.12
C SER A 47 -2.12 12.10 6.76
N MET A 48 -0.79 11.94 6.63
CA MET A 48 -0.17 10.63 6.44
C MET A 48 -0.49 9.66 7.59
N THR A 49 -0.62 10.17 8.82
CA THR A 49 -1.04 9.36 9.98
C THR A 49 -2.47 8.85 9.81
N HIS A 50 -3.39 9.68 9.31
CA HIS A 50 -4.76 9.27 9.00
C HIS A 50 -4.78 8.18 7.92
N MET A 51 -3.98 8.33 6.87
CA MET A 51 -3.83 7.30 5.82
C MET A 51 -3.31 5.99 6.39
N HIS A 52 -2.31 6.04 7.28
CA HIS A 52 -1.75 4.85 7.91
C HIS A 52 -2.79 4.13 8.77
N VAL A 53 -3.57 4.87 9.58
CA VAL A 53 -4.67 4.28 10.37
C VAL A 53 -5.70 3.60 9.46
N MET A 54 -6.15 4.28 8.40
CA MET A 54 -7.14 3.72 7.47
C MET A 54 -6.60 2.48 6.75
N TRP A 55 -5.33 2.49 6.36
CA TRP A 55 -4.67 1.34 5.75
C TRP A 55 -4.56 0.14 6.72
N LEU A 56 -4.22 0.39 8.00
CA LEU A 56 -4.23 -0.65 9.04
C LEU A 56 -5.62 -1.27 9.20
N LEU A 57 -6.68 -0.44 9.25
CA LEU A 57 -8.05 -0.91 9.37
C LEU A 57 -8.52 -1.69 8.13
N GLN A 58 -8.07 -1.30 6.95
CA GLN A 58 -8.37 -2.00 5.71
C GLN A 58 -7.73 -3.41 5.68
N HIS A 59 -6.50 -3.54 6.23
CA HIS A 59 -5.75 -4.80 6.24
C HIS A 59 -6.17 -5.75 7.36
N HIS A 60 -6.42 -5.20 8.54
CA HIS A 60 -6.67 -6.00 9.75
C HIS A 60 -8.15 -6.06 10.14
N GLY A 61 -9.03 -5.32 9.45
CA GLY A 61 -10.42 -5.15 9.85
C GLY A 61 -10.55 -4.25 11.08
N ASP A 62 -11.65 -4.43 11.83
CA ASP A 62 -11.93 -3.69 13.06
C ASP A 62 -10.87 -3.97 14.13
N LEU A 63 -10.25 -2.93 14.69
CA LEU A 63 -9.18 -3.05 15.66
C LEU A 63 -9.53 -2.41 17.00
N PRO A 64 -9.21 -3.05 18.16
CA PRO A 64 -9.29 -2.39 19.45
C PRO A 64 -8.24 -1.27 19.56
N MET A 65 -8.56 -0.23 20.33
CA MET A 65 -7.70 0.94 20.52
C MET A 65 -6.27 0.60 20.99
N SER A 66 -6.13 -0.42 21.85
CA SER A 66 -4.82 -0.88 22.30
C SER A 66 -3.98 -1.41 21.13
N ARG A 67 -4.59 -2.24 20.28
CA ARG A 67 -3.91 -2.80 19.12
C ARG A 67 -3.56 -1.72 18.09
N MET A 68 -4.43 -0.71 17.95
CA MET A 68 -4.15 0.45 17.10
C MET A 68 -2.93 1.23 17.60
N ALA A 69 -2.82 1.46 18.92
CA ALA A 69 -1.69 2.14 19.52
C ALA A 69 -0.37 1.38 19.30
N ASP A 70 -0.41 0.04 19.48
CA ASP A 70 0.74 -0.84 19.23
C ASP A 70 1.20 -0.78 17.77
N LEU A 71 0.28 -0.90 16.82
CA LEU A 71 0.59 -0.91 15.38
C LEU A 71 1.10 0.45 14.87
N LEU A 72 0.69 1.54 15.51
CA LEU A 72 1.16 2.89 15.20
C LEU A 72 2.45 3.25 15.92
N ASP A 73 2.91 2.43 16.86
CA ASP A 73 4.05 2.70 17.75
C ASP A 73 3.91 4.04 18.48
N VAL A 74 2.73 4.25 19.08
CA VAL A 74 2.41 5.46 19.86
C VAL A 74 1.77 5.10 21.20
N SER A 75 1.74 6.04 22.13
CA SER A 75 1.01 5.87 23.38
C SER A 75 -0.52 5.75 23.14
N PHE A 76 -1.22 5.04 24.01
CA PHE A 76 -2.67 4.88 23.96
C PHE A 76 -3.41 6.25 23.91
N SER A 77 -2.94 7.23 24.69
CA SER A 77 -3.52 8.59 24.66
C SER A 77 -3.33 9.27 23.31
N ASN A 78 -2.17 9.09 22.67
CA ASN A 78 -1.92 9.66 21.35
C ASN A 78 -2.78 8.97 20.27
N ALA A 79 -2.86 7.65 20.29
CA ALA A 79 -3.75 6.89 19.41
C ALA A 79 -5.22 7.34 19.57
N THR A 80 -5.68 7.52 20.82
CA THR A 80 -7.02 8.03 21.09
C THR A 80 -7.25 9.41 20.46
N GLY A 81 -6.32 10.36 20.64
CA GLY A 81 -6.43 11.67 20.03
C GLY A 81 -6.37 11.68 18.50
N ILE A 82 -5.67 10.72 17.88
CA ILE A 82 -5.66 10.53 16.42
C ILE A 82 -7.05 10.06 15.97
N VAL A 83 -7.57 9.00 16.61
CA VAL A 83 -8.87 8.40 16.26
C VAL A 83 -10.02 9.39 16.50
N ASP A 84 -10.00 10.18 17.58
CA ASP A 84 -11.00 11.23 17.86
C ASP A 84 -11.11 12.21 16.68
N ARG A 85 -9.96 12.73 16.23
CA ARG A 85 -9.92 13.65 15.07
C ARG A 85 -10.36 13.00 13.76
N MET A 86 -10.13 11.70 13.61
CA MET A 86 -10.58 10.96 12.43
C MET A 86 -12.09 10.70 12.48
N GLU A 87 -12.63 10.40 13.66
CA GLU A 87 -14.07 10.21 13.89
C GLU A 87 -14.84 11.51 13.65
N GLU A 88 -14.37 12.65 14.18
CA GLU A 88 -14.92 13.99 13.91
C GLU A 88 -15.00 14.30 12.40
N ARG A 89 -14.10 13.73 11.60
CA ARG A 89 -14.07 13.88 10.13
C ARG A 89 -14.85 12.82 9.38
N GLY A 90 -15.42 11.85 10.09
CA GLY A 90 -16.15 10.73 9.51
C GLY A 90 -15.26 9.73 8.75
N LEU A 91 -13.95 9.68 9.03
CA LEU A 91 -13.01 8.76 8.40
C LEU A 91 -13.02 7.39 9.06
N VAL A 92 -13.31 7.35 10.35
CA VAL A 92 -13.44 6.13 11.15
C VAL A 92 -14.65 6.27 12.07
N GLU A 93 -15.10 5.16 12.64
CA GLU A 93 -16.15 5.10 13.64
C GLU A 93 -15.76 4.15 14.78
N ARG A 94 -16.29 4.39 15.98
CA ARG A 94 -16.16 3.48 17.11
C ARG A 94 -17.37 2.55 17.18
N VAL A 95 -17.12 1.26 17.17
CA VAL A 95 -18.14 0.22 17.22
C VAL A 95 -18.00 -0.57 18.53
N ARG A 96 -19.10 -0.76 19.25
CA ARG A 96 -19.13 -1.61 20.44
C ARG A 96 -19.41 -3.05 20.04
N VAL A 97 -18.66 -3.98 20.61
CA VAL A 97 -18.93 -5.41 20.42
C VAL A 97 -20.23 -5.78 21.12
N PRO A 98 -21.20 -6.43 20.43
CA PRO A 98 -22.53 -6.73 21.02
C PRO A 98 -22.45 -7.54 22.31
N ASP A 99 -21.50 -8.49 22.39
CA ASP A 99 -21.37 -9.42 23.51
C ASP A 99 -20.44 -8.95 24.63
N ASP A 100 -19.62 -7.89 24.38
CA ASP A 100 -18.76 -7.27 25.38
C ASP A 100 -18.72 -5.74 25.20
N ARG A 101 -19.57 -5.07 25.95
CA ARG A 101 -19.67 -3.58 25.93
C ARG A 101 -18.41 -2.85 26.42
N ARG A 102 -17.45 -3.59 26.99
CA ARG A 102 -16.15 -3.02 27.43
C ARG A 102 -15.16 -2.88 26.27
N VAL A 103 -15.36 -3.65 25.19
CA VAL A 103 -14.52 -3.62 24.02
C VAL A 103 -15.09 -2.63 23.01
N VAL A 104 -14.29 -1.62 22.68
CA VAL A 104 -14.57 -0.66 21.63
C VAL A 104 -13.57 -0.89 20.50
N LEU A 105 -14.09 -1.19 19.33
CA LEU A 105 -13.31 -1.36 18.10
C LEU A 105 -13.35 -0.07 17.29
N VAL A 106 -12.27 0.20 16.59
CA VAL A 106 -12.20 1.24 15.55
C VAL A 106 -12.44 0.56 14.21
N ARG A 107 -13.33 1.11 13.43
CA ARG A 107 -13.71 0.66 12.07
C ARG A 107 -13.50 1.80 11.10
N ILE A 108 -13.11 1.49 9.88
CA ILE A 108 -13.09 2.48 8.80
C ILE A 108 -14.52 2.83 8.39
N ALA A 109 -14.84 4.12 8.35
CA ALA A 109 -16.15 4.61 7.90
C ALA A 109 -16.22 4.73 6.36
N PRO A 110 -17.40 4.79 5.74
CA PRO A 110 -17.55 4.90 4.28
C PRO A 110 -16.72 6.03 3.68
N ARG A 111 -16.70 7.21 4.30
CA ARG A 111 -15.87 8.34 3.86
C ARG A 111 -14.36 8.05 3.94
N GLY A 112 -13.94 7.23 4.90
CA GLY A 112 -12.55 6.78 5.01
C GLY A 112 -12.16 5.85 3.86
N LEU A 113 -13.06 4.95 3.46
CA LEU A 113 -12.87 4.10 2.29
C LEU A 113 -12.77 4.92 1.01
N GLU A 114 -13.70 5.87 0.80
CA GLU A 114 -13.66 6.80 -0.35
C GLU A 114 -12.33 7.57 -0.41
N ALA A 115 -11.81 8.05 0.73
CA ALA A 115 -10.54 8.76 0.78
C ALA A 115 -9.34 7.86 0.44
N LEU A 116 -9.38 6.57 0.82
CA LEU A 116 -8.36 5.59 0.41
C LEU A 116 -8.43 5.32 -1.09
N GLU A 117 -9.62 5.06 -1.64
CA GLU A 117 -9.85 4.81 -3.06
C GLU A 117 -9.40 6.00 -3.91
N GLU A 118 -9.76 7.23 -3.52
CA GLU A 118 -9.31 8.45 -4.21
C GLU A 118 -7.77 8.57 -4.21
N THR A 119 -7.14 8.25 -3.08
CA THR A 119 -5.68 8.29 -2.97
C THR A 119 -5.03 7.25 -3.88
N GLU A 120 -5.58 6.06 -3.94
CA GLU A 120 -5.05 4.98 -4.76
C GLU A 120 -5.22 5.29 -6.26
N ALA A 121 -6.38 5.82 -6.66
CA ALA A 121 -6.61 6.28 -8.03
C ALA A 121 -5.59 7.36 -8.44
N ILE A 122 -5.30 8.33 -7.58
CA ILE A 122 -4.27 9.37 -7.84
C ILE A 122 -2.88 8.74 -8.03
N LYS A 123 -2.52 7.74 -7.24
CA LYS A 123 -1.24 7.04 -7.38
C LYS A 123 -1.16 6.26 -8.69
N GLN A 124 -2.23 5.55 -9.05
CA GLN A 124 -2.32 4.78 -10.29
C GLN A 124 -2.22 5.70 -11.52
N ASP A 125 -2.98 6.79 -11.56
CA ASP A 125 -2.93 7.78 -12.65
C ASP A 125 -1.53 8.33 -12.86
N ARG A 126 -0.83 8.63 -11.76
CA ARG A 126 0.55 9.13 -11.83
C ARG A 126 1.54 8.09 -12.31
N LEU A 127 1.41 6.86 -11.81
CA LEU A 127 2.26 5.76 -12.26
C LEU A 127 2.05 5.51 -13.75
N GLN A 128 0.80 5.48 -14.20
CA GLN A 128 0.47 5.34 -15.62
C GLN A 128 1.06 6.48 -16.46
N ALA A 129 0.94 7.72 -15.99
CA ALA A 129 1.52 8.88 -16.70
C ALA A 129 3.05 8.78 -16.81
N ILE A 130 3.74 8.27 -15.79
CA ILE A 130 5.19 8.05 -15.84
C ILE A 130 5.53 6.89 -16.79
N LEU A 131 4.83 5.77 -16.69
CA LEU A 131 5.06 4.61 -17.53
C LEU A 131 4.74 4.88 -19.02
N ALA A 132 3.86 5.83 -19.32
CA ALA A 132 3.57 6.27 -20.68
C ALA A 132 4.76 6.94 -21.39
N HIS A 133 5.82 7.31 -20.67
CA HIS A 133 7.07 7.80 -21.25
C HIS A 133 8.04 6.68 -21.68
N LEU A 134 7.72 5.42 -21.34
CA LEU A 134 8.51 4.26 -21.72
C LEU A 134 8.04 3.69 -23.06
N ASP A 135 8.97 3.19 -23.86
CA ASP A 135 8.65 2.43 -25.07
C ASP A 135 8.25 0.97 -24.74
N GLY A 136 7.71 0.24 -25.75
CA GLY A 136 7.28 -1.13 -25.57
C GLY A 136 8.37 -2.05 -25.02
N PRO A 137 9.58 -2.10 -25.60
CA PRO A 137 10.69 -2.89 -25.08
C PRO A 137 11.11 -2.53 -23.64
N GLN A 138 10.94 -1.26 -23.22
CA GLN A 138 11.21 -0.85 -21.84
C GLN A 138 10.13 -1.35 -20.88
N LEU A 139 8.86 -1.28 -21.30
CA LEU A 139 7.73 -1.82 -20.53
C LEU A 139 7.84 -3.34 -20.36
N ASP A 140 8.21 -4.07 -21.41
CA ASP A 140 8.41 -5.53 -21.35
C ASP A 140 9.51 -5.89 -20.35
N ARG A 141 10.65 -5.19 -20.38
CA ARG A 141 11.74 -5.43 -19.41
C ARG A 141 11.31 -5.12 -17.98
N LEU A 142 10.55 -4.05 -17.79
CA LEU A 142 10.04 -3.69 -16.47
C LEU A 142 9.07 -4.75 -15.94
N ALA A 143 8.16 -5.24 -16.77
CA ALA A 143 7.22 -6.30 -16.40
C ALA A 143 7.96 -7.57 -15.95
N LEU A 144 8.95 -8.03 -16.73
CA LEU A 144 9.77 -9.18 -16.36
C LEU A 144 10.52 -8.97 -15.04
N ALA A 145 11.12 -7.79 -14.84
CA ALA A 145 11.82 -7.48 -13.60
C ALA A 145 10.87 -7.47 -12.38
N LEU A 146 9.63 -7.00 -12.55
CA LEU A 146 8.61 -7.03 -11.49
C LEU A 146 8.19 -8.47 -11.16
N ASP A 147 8.06 -9.34 -12.16
CA ASP A 147 7.77 -10.77 -11.95
C ASP A 147 8.92 -11.47 -11.21
N ASP A 148 10.17 -11.18 -11.55
CA ASP A 148 11.35 -11.70 -10.85
C ASP A 148 11.37 -11.23 -9.37
N ILE A 149 11.09 -9.96 -9.13
CA ILE A 149 11.00 -9.40 -7.76
C ILE A 149 9.86 -10.07 -6.98
N ARG A 150 8.69 -10.25 -7.60
CA ARG A 150 7.55 -10.95 -6.99
C ARG A 150 7.92 -12.37 -6.58
N GLY A 151 8.61 -13.10 -7.46
CA GLY A 151 9.12 -14.44 -7.17
C GLY A 151 10.08 -14.46 -5.99
N ALA A 152 11.00 -13.50 -5.92
CA ALA A 152 11.95 -13.36 -4.82
C ALA A 152 11.25 -13.03 -3.48
N VAL A 153 10.24 -12.16 -3.51
CA VAL A 153 9.43 -11.82 -2.31
C VAL A 153 8.67 -13.05 -1.79
N ILE A 154 8.06 -13.82 -2.69
CA ILE A 154 7.36 -15.06 -2.31
C ILE A 154 8.34 -16.08 -1.72
N ALA A 155 9.54 -16.18 -2.26
CA ALA A 155 10.58 -17.09 -1.76
C ALA A 155 11.06 -16.71 -0.35
N GLU A 156 11.17 -15.41 -0.05
CA GLU A 156 11.65 -14.90 1.24
C GLU A 156 10.57 -14.91 2.32
N TYR A 157 9.34 -14.46 1.98
CA TYR A 157 8.27 -14.19 2.96
C TYR A 157 7.06 -15.13 2.85
N GLY A 158 7.02 -15.99 1.82
CA GLY A 158 5.89 -16.87 1.53
C GLY A 158 4.79 -16.23 0.67
N PRO A 159 3.88 -17.07 0.10
CA PRO A 159 2.86 -16.60 -0.84
C PRO A 159 1.84 -15.64 -0.22
N ASP A 160 1.54 -15.78 1.08
CA ASP A 160 0.54 -14.96 1.78
C ASP A 160 0.97 -13.49 1.90
N PHE A 161 2.26 -13.19 1.81
CA PHE A 161 2.78 -11.82 1.83
C PHE A 161 2.30 -11.00 0.63
N VAL A 162 2.15 -11.62 -0.51
CA VAL A 162 1.69 -10.98 -1.77
C VAL A 162 0.17 -11.00 -1.88
N ALA A 163 -0.48 -12.06 -1.41
CA ALA A 163 -1.95 -12.23 -1.47
C ALA A 163 -2.73 -11.18 -0.67
N GLY A 164 -2.16 -10.60 0.38
CA GLY A 164 -2.79 -9.54 1.18
C GLY A 164 -3.05 -8.22 0.42
N HIS A 165 -2.57 -8.08 -0.80
CA HIS A 165 -2.74 -6.89 -1.64
C HIS A 165 -3.81 -7.04 -2.73
N ASP A 166 -4.32 -8.27 -2.98
CA ASP A 166 -5.23 -8.57 -4.09
C ASP A 166 -6.73 -8.48 -3.75
N HIS A 167 -7.12 -8.09 -2.53
CA HIS A 167 -8.51 -8.19 -2.08
C HIS A 167 -9.42 -7.01 -2.42
N HIS A 168 -9.12 -6.16 -3.42
CA HIS A 168 -10.00 -5.04 -3.81
C HIS A 168 -10.35 -4.94 -5.29
N HIS A 169 -10.48 -6.09 -5.99
CA HIS A 169 -11.36 -6.17 -7.15
C HIS A 169 -12.60 -7.01 -6.79
N VAL A 170 -13.46 -6.48 -5.92
CA VAL A 170 -14.80 -7.00 -5.78
C VAL A 170 -15.60 -6.53 -7.00
N ASP A 171 -15.79 -7.47 -7.87
CA ASP A 171 -16.71 -7.47 -9.01
C ASP A 171 -18.09 -6.86 -8.63
N ARG A 172 -18.35 -5.63 -9.04
CA ARG A 172 -19.66 -4.97 -8.93
C ARG A 172 -20.48 -5.13 -10.21
N THR A 173 -20.40 -6.30 -10.85
CA THR A 173 -21.23 -6.62 -12.00
C THR A 173 -22.07 -7.87 -11.77
N GLU A 174 -22.93 -7.89 -10.74
CA GLU A 174 -24.12 -8.77 -10.74
C GLU A 174 -25.14 -8.20 -9.75
N GLY A 175 -26.17 -7.57 -10.26
CA GLY A 175 -27.29 -7.13 -9.45
C GLY A 175 -28.19 -6.10 -10.13
N ARG A 176 -28.39 -6.25 -11.43
CA ARG A 176 -29.47 -5.51 -12.11
C ARG A 176 -30.12 -6.42 -13.14
N ASP A 177 -31.05 -7.19 -12.61
CA ASP A 177 -32.23 -7.59 -13.40
C ASP A 177 -33.28 -8.26 -12.48
N ASP A 178 -34.52 -7.90 -12.74
CA ASP A 178 -35.81 -8.48 -12.35
C ASP A 178 -36.46 -8.03 -11.02
N ASN A 179 -37.28 -6.99 -11.06
CA ASN A 179 -38.77 -7.07 -11.15
C ASN A 179 -39.38 -5.67 -11.09
#